data_ee6469d228357cc95087e899b32d8386
#
_entry.id   ee6469d228357cc95087e899b32d8386
#
_cell.length_a   1.000
_cell.length_b   1.000
_cell.length_c   1.000
_cell.angle_alpha   90.00
_cell.angle_beta   90.00
_cell.angle_gamma   90.00
#
_symmetry.space_group_name_H-M   'P 1'
#
loop_
_entity.id
_entity.type
_entity.pdbx_description
1 polymer ?
#
loop_
_entity_poly.entity_id
_entity_poly.type
_entity_poly.pdbx_seq_one_letter_code
_entity_poly.pdbx_strand_id
1 'polypeptide(L)'
;MNAIRLGECAGHPVMQKRRRRAAWLVMRVANVFFRLARNPVEAIVDDAEWRTLEVDCFRLLHGPEFTAGLEPDGTPIVSLLPGGDLSRHLAAGTLRPAHLGAAGAELRRAHGLHSPHHGGCWSHGDPHTGNFLFDAATGRARLVDFEMRHPRDLPEPRRHADDLLVMLQDVCGRCAGDAWLPLAEAFLAGYGRGEIIALLDDLLHVPRGIPRVWWAVRTSWMPRGELERRVAALRGALVSRRLCEAGTLLSA
;
A
#
# COMPACT_ATOMS: atom_id res chain seq x y z
N MET A 1 -2.28 1.84 14.44
CA MET A 1 -2.41 2.32 15.86
C MET A 1 -3.85 2.34 16.33
N ASN A 2 -4.71 1.68 15.62
CA ASN A 2 -6.12 1.55 15.92
C ASN A 2 -6.37 0.30 16.80
N ALA A 3 -7.36 0.38 17.67
CA ALA A 3 -7.97 -0.78 18.30
C ALA A 3 -9.09 -1.27 17.39
N ILE A 4 -9.04 -2.52 16.97
CA ILE A 4 -10.06 -3.15 16.14
C ILE A 4 -10.90 -4.05 17.05
N ARG A 5 -12.22 -3.93 16.95
CA ARG A 5 -13.17 -4.85 17.59
C ARG A 5 -14.07 -5.45 16.53
N LEU A 6 -14.34 -6.74 16.65
CA LEU A 6 -15.37 -7.39 15.88
C LEU A 6 -16.72 -7.12 16.53
N GLY A 7 -17.73 -6.84 15.72
CA GLY A 7 -19.10 -6.57 16.12
C GLY A 7 -20.06 -7.10 15.08
N GLU A 8 -21.34 -6.76 15.27
CA GLU A 8 -22.42 -7.08 14.35
C GLU A 8 -23.27 -5.84 14.10
N CYS A 9 -23.62 -5.59 12.87
CA CYS A 9 -24.54 -4.51 12.49
C CYS A 9 -25.56 -5.04 11.50
N ALA A 10 -26.86 -4.95 11.83
CA ALA A 10 -27.96 -5.48 11.03
C ALA A 10 -27.77 -6.95 10.60
N GLY A 11 -27.26 -7.80 11.51
CA GLY A 11 -27.05 -9.24 11.26
C GLY A 11 -25.79 -9.55 10.43
N HIS A 12 -24.96 -8.56 10.13
CA HIS A 12 -23.72 -8.74 9.38
C HIS A 12 -22.47 -8.47 10.24
N PRO A 13 -21.39 -9.27 10.08
CA PRO A 13 -20.16 -9.05 10.82
C PRO A 13 -19.47 -7.75 10.35
N VAL A 14 -19.08 -6.93 11.31
CA VAL A 14 -18.41 -5.66 11.07
C VAL A 14 -17.16 -5.52 11.93
N MET A 15 -16.24 -4.67 11.47
CA MET A 15 -15.10 -4.20 12.25
C MET A 15 -15.37 -2.76 12.70
N GLN A 16 -15.21 -2.52 14.00
CA GLN A 16 -15.18 -1.18 14.59
C GLN A 16 -13.73 -0.76 14.76
N LYS A 17 -13.40 0.43 14.27
CA LYS A 17 -12.04 0.98 14.37
C LYS A 17 -12.02 2.16 15.34
N ARG A 18 -11.20 2.10 16.38
CA ARG A 18 -11.03 3.21 17.35
C ARG A 18 -9.58 3.60 17.47
N ARG A 19 -9.26 4.87 17.32
CA ARG A 19 -7.92 5.38 17.61
C ARG A 19 -7.62 5.34 19.10
N ARG A 20 -6.40 4.93 19.45
CA ARG A 20 -5.92 5.03 20.83
C ARG A 20 -5.73 6.50 21.21
N ARG A 21 -5.97 6.85 22.49
CA ARG A 21 -5.94 8.24 23.00
C ARG A 21 -4.67 9.03 22.64
N ALA A 22 -3.50 8.38 22.53
CA ALA A 22 -2.24 9.03 22.19
C ALA A 22 -1.90 8.98 20.68
N ALA A 23 -2.77 8.46 19.83
CA ALA A 23 -2.48 8.29 18.39
C ALA A 23 -2.15 9.63 17.71
N TRP A 24 -2.86 10.71 18.04
CA TRP A 24 -2.63 12.04 17.51
C TRP A 24 -1.19 12.55 17.73
N LEU A 25 -0.61 12.28 18.91
CA LEU A 25 0.77 12.69 19.20
C LEU A 25 1.77 11.91 18.35
N VAL A 26 1.57 10.59 18.27
CA VAL A 26 2.42 9.72 17.44
C VAL A 26 2.35 10.12 15.97
N MET A 27 1.14 10.44 15.45
CA MET A 27 0.95 10.91 14.07
C MET A 27 1.64 12.26 13.81
N ARG A 28 1.60 13.19 14.78
CA ARG A 28 2.34 14.47 14.65
C ARG A 28 3.85 14.25 14.59
N VAL A 29 4.39 13.42 15.47
CA VAL A 29 5.82 13.07 15.48
C VAL A 29 6.20 12.37 14.17
N ALA A 30 5.36 11.43 13.71
CA ALA A 30 5.56 10.76 12.44
C ALA A 30 5.60 11.75 11.26
N ASN A 31 4.69 12.73 11.20
CA ASN A 31 4.68 13.73 10.15
C ASN A 31 5.92 14.61 10.14
N VAL A 32 6.46 14.98 11.31
CA VAL A 32 7.76 15.68 11.39
C VAL A 32 8.86 14.80 10.82
N PHE A 33 8.90 13.54 11.21
CA PHE A 33 9.89 12.58 10.71
C PHE A 33 9.74 12.37 9.20
N PHE A 34 8.52 12.23 8.66
CA PHE A 34 8.28 12.08 7.22
C PHE A 34 8.82 13.26 6.42
N ARG A 35 8.58 14.50 6.90
CA ARG A 35 9.14 15.71 6.27
C ARG A 35 10.66 15.71 6.26
N LEU A 36 11.29 15.37 7.38
CA LEU A 36 12.75 15.28 7.49
C LEU A 36 13.32 14.14 6.61
N ALA A 37 12.58 13.05 6.49
CA ALA A 37 12.92 11.91 5.64
C ALA A 37 12.58 12.15 4.16
N ARG A 38 12.01 13.31 3.79
CA ARG A 38 11.53 13.63 2.44
C ARG A 38 10.56 12.56 1.91
N ASN A 39 9.77 11.99 2.81
CA ASN A 39 8.74 11.04 2.44
C ASN A 39 7.49 11.83 1.96
N PRO A 40 6.91 11.48 0.81
CA PRO A 40 5.81 12.22 0.23
C PRO A 40 4.43 11.85 0.81
N VAL A 41 4.37 11.37 2.06
CA VAL A 41 3.11 11.01 2.71
C VAL A 41 2.92 11.76 4.02
N GLU A 42 1.67 11.88 4.44
CA GLU A 42 1.29 12.41 5.74
C GLU A 42 0.31 11.47 6.46
N ALA A 43 0.52 11.30 7.76
CA ALA A 43 -0.44 10.64 8.62
C ALA A 43 -1.54 11.63 9.01
N ILE A 44 -2.79 11.21 8.95
CA ILE A 44 -3.94 12.05 9.30
C ILE A 44 -4.01 12.20 10.80
N VAL A 45 -3.80 13.40 11.31
CA VAL A 45 -3.74 13.69 12.75
C VAL A 45 -5.13 13.90 13.33
N ASP A 46 -5.98 14.63 12.62
CA ASP A 46 -7.34 14.92 13.06
C ASP A 46 -8.21 13.67 13.07
N ASP A 47 -8.90 13.42 14.18
CA ASP A 47 -9.67 12.21 14.38
C ASP A 47 -10.98 12.22 13.57
N ALA A 48 -11.61 13.37 13.42
CA ALA A 48 -12.84 13.50 12.64
C ALA A 48 -12.54 13.35 11.14
N GLU A 49 -11.47 13.97 10.67
CA GLU A 49 -11.00 13.79 9.29
C GLU A 49 -10.66 12.33 8.99
N TRP A 50 -9.94 11.65 9.89
CA TRP A 50 -9.62 10.24 9.73
C TRP A 50 -10.87 9.36 9.65
N ARG A 51 -11.85 9.56 10.54
CA ARG A 51 -13.10 8.77 10.55
C ARG A 51 -13.85 8.91 9.23
N THR A 52 -13.94 10.13 8.73
CA THR A 52 -14.58 10.41 7.44
C THR A 52 -13.83 9.74 6.29
N LEU A 53 -12.51 9.90 6.25
CA LEU A 53 -11.67 9.30 5.20
C LEU A 53 -11.75 7.77 5.22
N GLU A 54 -11.68 7.15 6.39
CA GLU A 54 -11.77 5.68 6.53
C GLU A 54 -13.06 5.13 5.95
N VAL A 55 -14.20 5.77 6.27
CA VAL A 55 -15.52 5.36 5.77
C VAL A 55 -15.65 5.61 4.26
N ASP A 56 -15.22 6.78 3.80
CA ASP A 56 -15.41 7.18 2.40
C ASP A 56 -14.47 6.39 1.47
N CYS A 57 -13.22 6.14 1.88
CA CYS A 57 -12.31 5.27 1.13
C CYS A 57 -12.82 3.83 1.10
N PHE A 58 -13.32 3.31 2.23
CA PHE A 58 -13.89 1.97 2.25
C PHE A 58 -15.07 1.84 1.29
N ARG A 59 -16.01 2.79 1.30
CA ARG A 59 -17.15 2.83 0.36
C ARG A 59 -16.70 2.93 -1.09
N LEU A 60 -15.74 3.80 -1.37
CA LEU A 60 -15.20 3.99 -2.71
C LEU A 60 -14.60 2.70 -3.27
N LEU A 61 -13.84 1.99 -2.44
CA LEU A 61 -13.10 0.80 -2.88
C LEU A 61 -13.95 -0.47 -2.89
N HIS A 62 -14.93 -0.60 -1.98
CA HIS A 62 -15.61 -1.86 -1.72
C HIS A 62 -17.15 -1.80 -1.85
N GLY A 63 -17.75 -0.62 -1.95
CA GLY A 63 -19.19 -0.51 -2.25
C GLY A 63 -19.49 -0.92 -3.71
N PRO A 64 -20.68 -1.46 -3.99
CA PRO A 64 -21.81 -1.69 -3.07
C PRO A 64 -21.78 -3.05 -2.35
N GLU A 65 -20.78 -3.91 -2.58
CA GLU A 65 -20.72 -5.27 -1.97
C GLU A 65 -20.61 -5.22 -0.43
N PHE A 66 -19.95 -4.19 0.08
CA PHE A 66 -19.65 -4.04 1.51
C PHE A 66 -20.05 -2.66 2.01
N THR A 67 -20.50 -2.60 3.26
CA THR A 67 -20.99 -1.38 3.89
C THR A 67 -19.93 -0.74 4.80
N ALA A 68 -20.00 0.57 4.92
CA ALA A 68 -19.27 1.33 5.91
C ALA A 68 -20.11 2.49 6.42
N GLY A 69 -19.88 2.92 7.65
CA GLY A 69 -20.60 4.02 8.27
C GLY A 69 -19.95 4.50 9.55
N LEU A 70 -20.60 5.44 10.21
CA LEU A 70 -20.24 5.88 11.54
C LEU A 70 -21.36 5.48 12.52
N GLU A 71 -20.97 4.97 13.68
CA GLU A 71 -21.88 4.79 14.80
C GLU A 71 -22.32 6.16 15.37
N PRO A 72 -23.36 6.23 16.23
CA PRO A 72 -23.79 7.48 16.84
C PRO A 72 -22.69 8.20 17.63
N ASP A 73 -21.70 7.47 18.18
CA ASP A 73 -20.53 8.03 18.86
C ASP A 73 -19.39 8.43 17.88
N GLY A 74 -19.64 8.32 16.58
CA GLY A 74 -18.69 8.62 15.52
C GLY A 74 -17.63 7.52 15.29
N THR A 75 -17.76 6.34 15.88
CA THR A 75 -16.85 5.22 15.61
C THR A 75 -17.04 4.69 14.20
N PRO A 76 -16.00 4.60 13.35
CA PRO A 76 -16.07 3.94 12.05
C PRO A 76 -16.42 2.46 12.20
N ILE A 77 -17.46 2.03 11.46
CA ILE A 77 -17.81 0.63 11.27
C ILE A 77 -17.70 0.29 9.80
N VAL A 78 -17.06 -0.82 9.51
CA VAL A 78 -16.90 -1.34 8.15
C VAL A 78 -17.22 -2.82 8.12
N SER A 79 -17.79 -3.30 7.02
CA SER A 79 -18.01 -4.75 6.84
C SER A 79 -16.72 -5.53 7.01
N LEU A 80 -16.81 -6.71 7.61
CA LEU A 80 -15.69 -7.64 7.67
C LEU A 80 -15.42 -8.17 6.24
N LEU A 81 -14.30 -7.78 5.67
CA LEU A 81 -13.88 -8.26 4.35
C LEU A 81 -13.38 -9.71 4.44
N PRO A 82 -13.68 -10.58 3.46
CA PRO A 82 -13.18 -11.94 3.41
C PRO A 82 -11.68 -11.98 3.14
N GLY A 83 -11.03 -13.04 3.63
CA GLY A 83 -9.62 -13.31 3.40
C GLY A 83 -8.70 -12.97 4.57
N GLY A 84 -7.42 -13.19 4.37
CA GLY A 84 -6.35 -12.88 5.32
C GLY A 84 -5.38 -11.84 4.77
N ASP A 85 -4.71 -11.11 5.68
CA ASP A 85 -3.71 -10.14 5.25
C ASP A 85 -2.45 -10.84 4.67
N LEU A 86 -1.84 -10.22 3.67
CA LEU A 86 -0.67 -10.79 3.00
C LEU A 86 0.56 -10.85 3.91
N SER A 87 0.61 -10.05 4.97
CA SER A 87 1.72 -10.07 5.92
C SER A 87 1.75 -11.38 6.73
N ARG A 88 0.59 -12.01 6.98
CA ARG A 88 0.50 -13.34 7.59
C ARG A 88 1.01 -14.41 6.65
N HIS A 89 0.66 -14.34 5.36
CA HIS A 89 1.22 -15.24 4.34
C HIS A 89 2.73 -15.08 4.23
N LEU A 90 3.23 -13.84 4.31
CA LEU A 90 4.66 -13.55 4.31
C LEU A 90 5.35 -14.17 5.53
N ALA A 91 4.83 -13.94 6.74
CA ALA A 91 5.38 -14.48 7.98
C ALA A 91 5.35 -16.02 8.03
N ALA A 92 4.33 -16.64 7.46
CA ALA A 92 4.18 -18.10 7.36
C ALA A 92 4.98 -18.73 6.20
N GLY A 93 5.66 -17.96 5.36
CA GLY A 93 6.35 -18.45 4.16
C GLY A 93 5.40 -19.00 3.08
N THR A 94 4.12 -18.65 3.14
CA THR A 94 3.08 -19.12 2.20
C THR A 94 2.70 -18.06 1.16
N LEU A 95 3.35 -16.90 1.17
CA LEU A 95 3.14 -15.87 0.16
C LEU A 95 3.55 -16.38 -1.23
N ARG A 96 2.68 -16.20 -2.23
CA ARG A 96 2.87 -16.68 -3.61
C ARG A 96 2.78 -15.53 -4.61
N PRO A 97 3.36 -15.67 -5.82
CA PRO A 97 3.22 -14.68 -6.88
C PRO A 97 1.76 -14.31 -7.19
N ALA A 98 0.82 -15.26 -7.15
CA ALA A 98 -0.60 -15.00 -7.38
C ALA A 98 -1.20 -13.99 -6.37
N HIS A 99 -0.77 -14.04 -5.09
CA HIS A 99 -1.20 -13.07 -4.08
C HIS A 99 -0.75 -11.65 -4.41
N LEU A 100 0.50 -11.49 -4.83
CA LEU A 100 1.07 -10.20 -5.20
C LEU A 100 0.51 -9.70 -6.54
N GLY A 101 0.28 -10.59 -7.50
CA GLY A 101 -0.40 -10.23 -8.74
C GLY A 101 -1.81 -9.69 -8.48
N ALA A 102 -2.58 -10.33 -7.59
CA ALA A 102 -3.89 -9.86 -7.18
C ALA A 102 -3.81 -8.50 -6.46
N ALA A 103 -2.81 -8.29 -5.58
CA ALA A 103 -2.58 -7.01 -4.91
C ALA A 103 -2.24 -5.89 -5.92
N GLY A 104 -1.39 -6.17 -6.91
CA GLY A 104 -1.08 -5.24 -7.99
C GLY A 104 -2.32 -4.86 -8.82
N ALA A 105 -3.13 -5.84 -9.18
CA ALA A 105 -4.39 -5.62 -9.92
C ALA A 105 -5.39 -4.77 -9.12
N GLU A 106 -5.51 -5.03 -7.81
CA GLU A 106 -6.37 -4.24 -6.93
C GLU A 106 -5.85 -2.80 -6.79
N LEU A 107 -4.56 -2.60 -6.60
CA LEU A 107 -3.98 -1.26 -6.51
C LEU A 107 -4.18 -0.49 -7.82
N ARG A 108 -4.01 -1.14 -8.99
CA ARG A 108 -4.33 -0.54 -10.29
C ARG A 108 -5.78 -0.10 -10.37
N ARG A 109 -6.72 -0.96 -9.95
CA ARG A 109 -8.15 -0.65 -9.93
C ARG A 109 -8.43 0.56 -9.06
N ALA A 110 -7.88 0.57 -7.83
CA ALA A 110 -8.03 1.65 -6.87
C ALA A 110 -7.49 2.99 -7.40
N HIS A 111 -6.32 2.99 -8.03
CA HIS A 111 -5.71 4.16 -8.65
C HIS A 111 -6.51 4.73 -9.84
N GLY A 112 -7.45 3.98 -10.39
CA GLY A 112 -8.39 4.47 -11.42
C GLY A 112 -9.64 5.16 -10.87
N LEU A 113 -9.85 5.15 -9.55
CA LEU A 113 -11.03 5.74 -8.91
C LEU A 113 -10.78 7.20 -8.55
N HIS A 114 -11.74 8.07 -8.89
CA HIS A 114 -11.68 9.47 -8.48
C HIS A 114 -12.09 9.63 -7.01
N SER A 115 -11.31 10.39 -6.24
CA SER A 115 -11.57 10.65 -4.83
C SER A 115 -11.49 12.15 -4.52
N PRO A 116 -12.58 12.76 -4.01
CA PRO A 116 -12.56 14.16 -3.59
C PRO A 116 -11.53 14.43 -2.48
N HIS A 117 -11.26 13.45 -1.61
CA HIS A 117 -10.25 13.58 -0.55
C HIS A 117 -8.83 13.72 -1.12
N HIS A 118 -8.59 13.18 -2.32
CA HIS A 118 -7.28 13.19 -2.97
C HIS A 118 -7.16 14.29 -4.04
N GLY A 119 -8.26 14.97 -4.38
CA GLY A 119 -8.28 16.00 -5.43
C GLY A 119 -7.98 15.46 -6.83
N GLY A 120 -8.30 14.19 -7.09
CA GLY A 120 -8.01 13.47 -8.33
C GLY A 120 -8.15 11.97 -8.13
N CYS A 121 -7.36 11.16 -8.83
CA CYS A 121 -7.35 9.74 -8.62
C CYS A 121 -6.83 9.38 -7.22
N TRP A 122 -7.42 8.34 -6.67
CA TRP A 122 -7.12 7.84 -5.34
C TRP A 122 -5.67 7.31 -5.23
N SER A 123 -5.09 7.40 -4.04
CA SER A 123 -3.82 6.76 -3.68
C SER A 123 -3.82 6.39 -2.20
N HIS A 124 -3.05 5.37 -1.82
CA HIS A 124 -3.08 4.83 -0.45
C HIS A 124 -2.15 5.57 0.52
N GLY A 125 -0.92 5.83 0.09
CA GLY A 125 0.16 6.37 0.93
C GLY A 125 0.93 5.34 1.76
N ASP A 126 0.35 4.15 2.04
CA ASP A 126 1.04 3.08 2.79
C ASP A 126 0.58 1.66 2.41
N PRO A 127 0.57 1.26 1.13
CA PRO A 127 0.06 -0.05 0.70
C PRO A 127 1.10 -1.17 0.85
N HIS A 128 1.46 -1.50 2.08
CA HIS A 128 2.33 -2.66 2.39
C HIS A 128 1.51 -3.97 2.50
N THR A 129 2.16 -5.13 2.64
CA THR A 129 1.50 -6.44 2.67
C THR A 129 0.42 -6.59 3.76
N GLY A 130 0.53 -5.87 4.87
CA GLY A 130 -0.47 -5.87 5.94
C GLY A 130 -1.78 -5.14 5.59
N ASN A 131 -1.76 -4.29 4.56
CA ASN A 131 -2.90 -3.49 4.11
C ASN A 131 -3.62 -4.09 2.89
N PHE A 132 -3.30 -5.34 2.53
CA PHE A 132 -4.03 -6.13 1.54
C PHE A 132 -4.58 -7.40 2.16
N LEU A 133 -5.88 -7.63 2.03
CA LEU A 133 -6.52 -8.89 2.34
C LEU A 133 -6.66 -9.70 1.05
N PHE A 134 -6.25 -10.97 1.07
CA PHE A 134 -6.41 -11.88 -0.05
C PHE A 134 -7.51 -12.91 0.26
N ASP A 135 -8.51 -12.94 -0.60
CA ASP A 135 -9.60 -13.90 -0.55
C ASP A 135 -9.30 -15.08 -1.49
N ALA A 136 -8.96 -16.21 -0.91
CA ALA A 136 -8.62 -17.41 -1.67
C ALA A 136 -9.81 -18.01 -2.46
N ALA A 137 -11.06 -17.73 -2.05
CA ALA A 137 -12.24 -18.23 -2.75
C ALA A 137 -12.47 -17.53 -4.09
N THR A 138 -12.11 -16.24 -4.16
CA THR A 138 -12.29 -15.42 -5.38
C THR A 138 -10.98 -15.10 -6.10
N GLY A 139 -9.83 -15.36 -5.47
CA GLY A 139 -8.52 -14.97 -5.98
C GLY A 139 -8.28 -13.44 -5.99
N ARG A 140 -9.11 -12.65 -5.29
CA ARG A 140 -9.04 -11.19 -5.28
C ARG A 140 -8.31 -10.67 -4.03
N ALA A 141 -7.58 -9.59 -4.20
CA ALA A 141 -7.08 -8.78 -3.09
C ALA A 141 -7.99 -7.58 -2.85
N ARG A 142 -8.01 -7.06 -1.61
CA ARG A 142 -8.74 -5.86 -1.20
C ARG A 142 -7.87 -5.01 -0.29
N LEU A 143 -7.90 -3.70 -0.50
CA LEU A 143 -7.16 -2.71 0.30
C LEU A 143 -7.90 -2.34 1.58
N VAL A 144 -7.15 -2.11 2.66
CA VAL A 144 -7.66 -1.69 3.97
C VAL A 144 -6.72 -0.68 4.62
N ASP A 145 -7.21 0.03 5.63
CA ASP A 145 -6.43 0.91 6.52
C ASP A 145 -5.97 2.23 5.89
N PHE A 146 -6.87 3.22 5.91
CA PHE A 146 -6.72 4.50 5.23
C PHE A 146 -6.28 5.62 6.21
N GLU A 147 -5.17 5.42 6.95
CA GLU A 147 -4.63 6.38 7.92
C GLU A 147 -3.64 7.37 7.33
N MET A 148 -3.15 7.08 6.15
CA MET A 148 -2.11 7.84 5.45
C MET A 148 -2.66 8.37 4.14
N ARG A 149 -2.09 9.48 3.67
CA ARG A 149 -2.38 10.00 2.33
C ARG A 149 -1.18 10.72 1.75
N HIS A 150 -1.17 10.89 0.45
CA HIS A 150 -0.28 11.83 -0.23
C HIS A 150 -0.86 13.25 -0.18
N PRO A 151 0.00 14.29 -0.11
CA PRO A 151 -0.42 15.68 -0.31
C PRO A 151 -1.12 15.85 -1.67
N ARG A 152 -2.14 16.71 -1.71
CA ARG A 152 -2.93 16.94 -2.93
C ARG A 152 -2.15 17.59 -4.07
N ASP A 153 -1.11 18.34 -3.74
CA ASP A 153 -0.21 19.02 -4.69
C ASP A 153 0.84 18.09 -5.30
N LEU A 154 1.01 16.88 -4.73
CA LEU A 154 1.87 15.86 -5.35
C LEU A 154 1.19 15.30 -6.60
N PRO A 155 1.86 15.35 -7.79
CA PRO A 155 1.29 14.85 -9.03
C PRO A 155 0.84 13.38 -8.91
N GLU A 156 -0.32 13.06 -9.46
CA GLU A 156 -0.94 11.74 -9.40
C GLU A 156 0.01 10.58 -9.82
N PRO A 157 0.77 10.67 -10.94
CA PRO A 157 1.68 9.58 -11.29
C PRO A 157 2.77 9.34 -10.23
N ARG A 158 3.20 10.38 -9.53
CA ARG A 158 4.19 10.29 -8.44
C ARG A 158 3.58 9.63 -7.19
N ARG A 159 2.33 9.93 -6.85
CA ARG A 159 1.61 9.28 -5.75
C ARG A 159 1.47 7.77 -6.01
N HIS A 160 1.07 7.41 -7.23
CA HIS A 160 0.93 6.02 -7.64
C HIS A 160 2.27 5.27 -7.67
N ALA A 161 3.35 5.92 -8.11
CA ALA A 161 4.68 5.32 -8.09
C ALA A 161 5.21 5.14 -6.65
N ASP A 162 4.91 6.07 -5.72
CA ASP A 162 5.25 5.90 -4.30
C ASP A 162 4.49 4.72 -3.68
N ASP A 163 3.20 4.55 -3.98
CA ASP A 163 2.43 3.38 -3.53
C ASP A 163 3.06 2.06 -4.02
N LEU A 164 3.54 2.00 -5.26
CA LEU A 164 4.28 0.82 -5.74
C LEU A 164 5.57 0.62 -4.95
N LEU A 165 6.32 1.70 -4.69
CA LEU A 165 7.57 1.64 -3.94
C LEU A 165 7.36 1.08 -2.53
N VAL A 166 6.28 1.47 -1.85
CA VAL A 166 5.96 0.96 -0.49
C VAL A 166 5.84 -0.56 -0.48
N MET A 167 5.04 -1.14 -1.38
CA MET A 167 4.90 -2.59 -1.49
C MET A 167 6.24 -3.26 -1.81
N LEU A 168 6.99 -2.70 -2.76
CA LEU A 168 8.29 -3.25 -3.15
C LEU A 168 9.31 -3.20 -2.00
N GLN A 169 9.31 -2.13 -1.19
CA GLN A 169 10.15 -2.04 0.01
C GLN A 169 9.78 -3.09 1.06
N ASP A 170 8.49 -3.31 1.29
CA ASP A 170 8.01 -4.31 2.26
C ASP A 170 8.39 -5.73 1.82
N VAL A 171 8.11 -6.10 0.58
CA VAL A 171 8.47 -7.40 0.01
C VAL A 171 9.99 -7.59 -0.02
N CYS A 172 10.72 -6.60 -0.51
CA CYS A 172 12.18 -6.60 -0.56
C CYS A 172 12.80 -6.74 0.84
N GLY A 173 12.23 -6.09 1.85
CA GLY A 173 12.77 -6.07 3.21
C GLY A 173 12.45 -7.31 4.04
N ARG A 174 11.33 -7.97 3.80
CA ARG A 174 10.81 -9.02 4.68
C ARG A 174 10.86 -10.43 4.10
N CYS A 175 10.96 -10.59 2.78
CA CYS A 175 11.10 -11.92 2.19
C CYS A 175 12.51 -12.47 2.41
N ALA A 176 12.59 -13.72 2.89
CA ALA A 176 13.84 -14.43 3.04
C ALA A 176 14.40 -14.88 1.69
N GLY A 177 15.73 -14.98 1.59
CA GLY A 177 16.42 -15.48 0.40
C GLY A 177 16.08 -14.70 -0.86
N ASP A 178 15.96 -15.40 -1.99
CA ASP A 178 15.71 -14.80 -3.31
C ASP A 178 14.24 -14.87 -3.75
N ALA A 179 13.34 -15.35 -2.88
CA ALA A 179 11.90 -15.44 -3.19
C ALA A 179 11.23 -14.08 -3.41
N TRP A 180 11.84 -12.99 -2.95
CA TRP A 180 11.29 -11.63 -3.03
C TRP A 180 11.16 -11.12 -4.47
N LEU A 181 12.11 -11.45 -5.38
CA LEU A 181 12.11 -10.90 -6.73
C LEU A 181 10.95 -11.40 -7.58
N PRO A 182 10.64 -12.71 -7.67
CA PRO A 182 9.44 -13.18 -8.35
C PRO A 182 8.13 -12.61 -7.77
N LEU A 183 8.08 -12.33 -6.48
CA LEU A 183 6.93 -11.70 -5.83
C LEU A 183 6.78 -10.24 -6.27
N ALA A 184 7.88 -9.47 -6.29
CA ALA A 184 7.91 -8.10 -6.76
C ALA A 184 7.51 -8.00 -8.25
N GLU A 185 8.04 -8.89 -9.09
CA GLU A 185 7.68 -8.97 -10.51
C GLU A 185 6.19 -9.30 -10.73
N ALA A 186 5.63 -10.23 -9.95
CA ALA A 186 4.22 -10.56 -10.01
C ALA A 186 3.32 -9.38 -9.61
N PHE A 187 3.70 -8.62 -8.57
CA PHE A 187 3.01 -7.40 -8.17
C PHE A 187 3.00 -6.37 -9.29
N LEU A 188 4.16 -6.07 -9.88
CA LEU A 188 4.28 -5.13 -10.99
C LEU A 188 3.55 -5.60 -12.26
N ALA A 189 3.55 -6.90 -12.52
CA ALA A 189 2.79 -7.49 -13.64
C ALA A 189 1.28 -7.32 -13.43
N GLY A 190 0.78 -7.59 -12.22
CA GLY A 190 -0.63 -7.37 -11.87
C GLY A 190 -1.04 -5.89 -11.95
N TYR A 191 -0.16 -4.99 -11.54
CA TYR A 191 -0.40 -3.55 -11.66
C TYR A 191 -0.43 -3.08 -13.12
N GLY A 192 0.52 -3.44 -13.94
CA GLY A 192 0.51 -3.36 -15.41
C GLY A 192 0.47 -1.97 -16.04
N ARG A 193 0.53 -0.84 -15.30
CA ARG A 193 0.62 0.52 -15.86
C ARG A 193 2.08 0.89 -16.12
N GLY A 194 2.56 0.68 -17.35
CA GLY A 194 3.97 0.86 -17.72
C GLY A 194 4.50 2.26 -17.44
N GLU A 195 3.68 3.30 -17.66
CA GLU A 195 4.04 4.71 -17.42
C GLU A 195 4.30 5.01 -15.93
N ILE A 196 3.58 4.36 -15.02
CA ILE A 196 3.80 4.51 -13.58
C ILE A 196 5.01 3.68 -13.12
N ILE A 197 5.14 2.45 -13.64
CA ILE A 197 6.28 1.58 -13.37
C ILE A 197 7.59 2.23 -13.85
N ALA A 198 7.55 3.00 -14.93
CA ALA A 198 8.71 3.73 -15.42
C ALA A 198 9.24 4.78 -14.42
N LEU A 199 8.37 5.38 -13.61
CA LEU A 199 8.78 6.34 -12.58
C LEU A 199 9.50 5.70 -11.39
N LEU A 200 9.37 4.38 -11.20
CA LEU A 200 10.07 3.66 -10.13
C LEU A 200 11.59 3.72 -10.28
N ASP A 201 12.11 3.84 -11.48
CA ASP A 201 13.57 3.91 -11.70
C ASP A 201 14.18 5.11 -10.99
N ASP A 202 13.48 6.23 -10.96
CA ASP A 202 13.86 7.44 -10.22
C ASP A 202 13.75 7.26 -8.70
N LEU A 203 12.85 6.40 -8.23
CA LEU A 203 12.56 6.18 -6.81
C LEU A 203 13.39 5.04 -6.19
N LEU A 204 13.83 4.08 -7.01
CA LEU A 204 14.57 2.89 -6.57
C LEU A 204 16.07 3.20 -6.35
N HIS A 205 16.34 4.15 -5.46
CA HIS A 205 17.69 4.50 -5.03
C HIS A 205 17.74 4.51 -3.50
N VAL A 206 18.60 3.68 -2.92
CA VAL A 206 18.78 3.66 -1.47
C VAL A 206 19.37 5.00 -1.02
N PRO A 207 18.60 5.82 -0.29
CA PRO A 207 19.02 7.18 0.04
C PRO A 207 20.10 7.19 1.13
N ARG A 208 20.69 8.37 1.38
CA ARG A 208 21.63 8.64 2.49
C ARG A 208 20.97 9.56 3.52
N GLY A 209 21.52 9.60 4.74
CA GLY A 209 21.04 10.47 5.80
C GLY A 209 19.67 10.05 6.36
N ILE A 210 18.85 11.02 6.75
CA ILE A 210 17.54 10.78 7.37
C ILE A 210 16.59 9.97 6.48
N PRO A 211 16.47 10.19 5.16
CA PRO A 211 15.66 9.34 4.30
C PRO A 211 16.04 7.85 4.36
N ARG A 212 17.31 7.53 4.63
CA ARG A 212 17.77 6.14 4.80
C ARG A 212 17.15 5.46 6.02
N VAL A 213 16.91 6.22 7.10
CA VAL A 213 16.25 5.68 8.29
C VAL A 213 14.82 5.23 7.95
N TRP A 214 14.09 6.04 7.18
CA TRP A 214 12.76 5.67 6.72
C TRP A 214 12.76 4.42 5.84
N TRP A 215 13.69 4.33 4.92
CA TRP A 215 13.87 3.12 4.13
C TRP A 215 14.18 1.90 5.01
N ALA A 216 15.02 2.06 6.04
CA ALA A 216 15.32 0.98 6.97
C ALA A 216 14.06 0.50 7.71
N VAL A 217 13.19 1.41 8.15
CA VAL A 217 11.90 1.05 8.76
C VAL A 217 11.05 0.24 7.78
N ARG A 218 10.85 0.73 6.55
CA ARG A 218 10.03 0.06 5.53
C ARG A 218 10.62 -1.27 5.04
N THR A 219 11.94 -1.43 5.09
CA THR A 219 12.63 -2.67 4.72
C THR A 219 13.00 -3.53 5.92
N SER A 220 12.31 -3.36 7.07
CA SER A 220 12.51 -4.16 8.29
C SER A 220 13.98 -4.22 8.74
N TRP A 221 14.68 -3.08 8.65
CA TRP A 221 16.09 -2.92 9.05
C TRP A 221 17.06 -3.84 8.30
N MET A 222 16.75 -4.23 7.07
CA MET A 222 17.62 -5.00 6.23
C MET A 222 19.04 -4.39 6.15
N PRO A 223 20.13 -5.19 6.24
CA PRO A 223 21.48 -4.69 6.08
C PRO A 223 21.66 -3.94 4.76
N ARG A 224 22.37 -2.81 4.82
CA ARG A 224 22.49 -1.87 3.70
C ARG A 224 22.98 -2.54 2.41
N GLY A 225 24.06 -3.35 2.48
CA GLY A 225 24.63 -4.01 1.30
C GLY A 225 23.64 -4.98 0.64
N GLU A 226 22.85 -5.69 1.45
CA GLU A 226 21.80 -6.58 0.95
C GLU A 226 20.66 -5.77 0.27
N LEU A 227 20.23 -4.68 0.89
CA LEU A 227 19.22 -3.83 0.31
C LEU A 227 19.67 -3.21 -1.02
N GLU A 228 20.91 -2.70 -1.09
CA GLU A 228 21.47 -2.14 -2.32
C GLU A 228 21.54 -3.20 -3.43
N ARG A 229 21.93 -4.43 -3.09
CA ARG A 229 21.95 -5.57 -4.02
C ARG A 229 20.55 -5.88 -4.55
N ARG A 230 19.54 -5.95 -3.66
CA ARG A 230 18.15 -6.22 -4.06
C ARG A 230 17.57 -5.09 -4.91
N VAL A 231 17.79 -3.86 -4.55
CA VAL A 231 17.34 -2.70 -5.34
C VAL A 231 17.98 -2.70 -6.73
N ALA A 232 19.28 -3.01 -6.83
CA ALA A 232 19.96 -3.14 -8.11
C ALA A 232 19.37 -4.28 -8.98
N ALA A 233 19.06 -5.44 -8.36
CA ALA A 233 18.42 -6.56 -9.07
C ALA A 233 17.02 -6.19 -9.59
N LEU A 234 16.22 -5.50 -8.77
CA LEU A 234 14.89 -5.03 -9.19
C LEU A 234 14.98 -4.04 -10.36
N ARG A 235 15.91 -3.08 -10.31
CA ARG A 235 16.15 -2.16 -11.43
C ARG A 235 16.56 -2.89 -12.71
N GLY A 236 17.42 -3.89 -12.60
CA GLY A 236 17.81 -4.75 -13.72
C GLY A 236 16.60 -5.46 -14.35
N ALA A 237 15.71 -6.01 -13.52
CA ALA A 237 14.47 -6.66 -13.98
C ALA A 237 13.53 -5.66 -14.70
N LEU A 238 13.40 -4.43 -14.18
CA LEU A 238 12.59 -3.38 -14.84
C LEU A 238 13.13 -2.97 -16.19
N VAL A 239 14.44 -2.83 -16.33
CA VAL A 239 15.09 -2.52 -17.61
C VAL A 239 14.84 -3.65 -18.62
N SER A 240 15.05 -4.90 -18.22
CA SER A 240 14.82 -6.08 -19.08
C SER A 240 13.36 -6.16 -19.58
N ARG A 241 12.41 -5.88 -18.70
CA ARG A 241 10.98 -5.85 -19.05
C ARG A 241 10.68 -4.78 -20.10
N ARG A 242 11.19 -3.54 -19.95
CA ARG A 242 11.00 -2.46 -20.93
C ARG A 242 11.56 -2.82 -22.30
N LEU A 243 12.73 -3.47 -22.35
CA LEU A 243 13.34 -3.90 -23.61
C LEU A 243 12.50 -4.96 -24.31
N CYS A 244 11.92 -5.92 -23.57
CA CYS A 244 11.03 -6.93 -24.13
C CYS A 244 9.75 -6.31 -24.69
N GLU A 245 9.13 -5.36 -23.97
CA GLU A 245 7.92 -4.66 -24.43
C GLU A 245 8.19 -3.82 -25.70
N ALA A 246 9.31 -3.12 -25.75
CA ALA A 246 9.73 -2.34 -26.93
C ALA A 246 10.05 -3.23 -28.15
N GLY A 247 10.70 -4.38 -27.96
CA GLY A 247 11.00 -5.34 -29.01
C GLY A 247 9.73 -5.96 -29.63
N THR A 248 8.70 -6.19 -28.83
CA THR A 248 7.41 -6.73 -29.29
C THR A 248 6.64 -5.72 -30.14
N LEU A 249 6.75 -4.42 -29.84
CA LEU A 249 6.11 -3.34 -30.61
C LEU A 249 6.78 -3.09 -31.97
N LEU A 250 8.05 -3.45 -32.13
CA LEU A 250 8.79 -3.32 -33.40
C LEU A 250 8.59 -4.52 -34.34
N SER A 251 8.02 -5.61 -33.84
CA SER A 251 7.79 -6.85 -34.60
C SER A 251 6.31 -7.10 -34.92
N ALA A 252 5.41 -6.21 -34.57
CA ALA A 252 3.98 -6.21 -34.90
C ALA A 252 3.63 -5.12 -35.89
#